data_ff9c3c039d40ca8be8ecf4c47202c1c3
#
_entry.id   ff9c3c039d40ca8be8ecf4c47202c1c3
#
_cell.length_a   1.000
_cell.length_b   1.000
_cell.length_c   1.000
_cell.angle_alpha   90.00
_cell.angle_beta   90.00
_cell.angle_gamma   90.00
#
_symmetry.space_group_name_H-M   'P 1'
#
loop_
_entity.id
_entity.type
_entity.pdbx_description
1 polymer ?
#
loop_
_entity_poly.entity_id
_entity_poly.type
_entity_poly.pdbx_seq_one_letter_code
_entity_poly.pdbx_strand_id
1 'polypeptide(L)'
;MDPAPADPAATSSSHPNTHTEVPPCPSWCVRDHADQDPDDQLHEGRTRLLGAITLERSPGEAPNSIVRHAVATELAITRYQYPDDPDEWTYIGDGRHGLDLSIESVCRLVWVLGRMVGQG
;
A
#
# COMPACT_ATOMS: atom_id res chain seq x y z
N MET A 1 3.95 -45.93 -13.95
CA MET A 1 4.14 -45.38 -14.02
C MET A 1 4.33 -44.66 -14.15
N ASP A 2 4.12 -44.34 -14.24
CA ASP A 2 4.29 -43.47 -14.35
C ASP A 2 4.34 -42.60 -14.31
N PRO A 3 4.32 -42.64 -14.36
CA PRO A 3 4.39 -41.62 -14.32
C PRO A 3 4.47 -40.79 -14.35
N ALA A 4 4.21 -40.68 -14.45
CA ALA A 4 4.38 -39.74 -14.42
C ALA A 4 4.51 -38.99 -14.47
N PRO A 5 4.44 -38.97 -14.53
CA PRO A 5 4.68 -38.01 -14.62
C PRO A 5 4.92 -37.18 -14.53
N ALA A 6 4.75 -37.17 -14.65
CA ALA A 6 5.20 -36.35 -14.60
C ALA A 6 5.39 -35.58 -14.78
N ASP A 7 5.05 -35.31 -14.93
CA ASP A 7 5.29 -34.51 -15.08
C ASP A 7 5.27 -33.80 -15.35
N PRO A 8 4.91 -33.99 -15.47
CA PRO A 8 4.92 -33.14 -15.70
C PRO A 8 5.15 -32.37 -15.72
N ALA A 9 5.03 -32.23 -15.62
CA ALA A 9 5.44 -31.46 -15.57
C ALA A 9 5.77 -30.88 -15.74
N ALA A 10 5.51 -30.96 -15.74
CA ALA A 10 5.93 -30.35 -15.79
C ALA A 10 6.07 -29.74 -16.07
N THR A 11 5.74 -29.61 -16.08
CA THR A 11 6.00 -28.95 -16.24
C THR A 11 6.21 -28.27 -16.53
N SER A 12 5.90 -28.07 -16.63
CA SER A 12 6.33 -27.34 -16.76
C SER A 12 6.71 -26.75 -16.94
N SER A 13 6.53 -26.51 -17.14
CA SER A 13 7.13 -25.87 -17.26
C SER A 13 7.52 -25.28 -17.40
N SER A 14 7.32 -25.06 -17.64
CA SER A 14 7.86 -24.45 -17.79
C SER A 14 8.21 -23.83 -17.91
N HIS A 15 8.08 -23.51 -18.11
CA HIS A 15 8.52 -22.82 -18.18
C HIS A 15 8.93 -22.12 -18.50
N PRO A 16 8.48 -21.77 -18.84
CA PRO A 16 9.02 -21.14 -19.12
C PRO A 16 9.52 -20.38 -18.93
N ASN A 17 9.65 -20.03 -18.83
CA ASN A 17 10.24 -19.35 -18.60
C ASN A 17 10.42 -18.78 -17.97
N THR A 18 10.12 -18.85 -17.93
CA THR A 18 10.13 -18.21 -17.17
C THR A 18 10.92 -17.60 -16.41
N HIS A 19 11.58 -17.81 -16.25
CA HIS A 19 12.62 -17.34 -15.68
C HIS A 19 12.74 -15.96 -15.81
N THR A 20 12.53 -15.53 -16.67
CA THR A 20 12.32 -14.16 -16.84
C THR A 20 10.97 -13.77 -16.40
N GLU A 21 10.34 -14.64 -15.69
CA GLU A 21 8.99 -14.38 -15.30
C GLU A 21 8.92 -13.35 -14.26
N VAL A 22 8.08 -12.39 -14.50
CA VAL A 22 7.69 -11.42 -13.49
C VAL A 22 6.72 -12.12 -12.57
N PRO A 23 6.90 -12.03 -11.25
CA PRO A 23 5.91 -12.58 -10.34
C PRO A 23 4.53 -12.03 -10.67
N PRO A 24 3.48 -12.83 -10.55
CA PRO A 24 2.14 -12.34 -10.86
C PRO A 24 1.76 -11.19 -9.96
N CYS A 25 1.02 -10.25 -10.51
CA CYS A 25 0.51 -9.13 -9.73
C CYS A 25 -0.49 -9.63 -8.71
N PRO A 26 -0.48 -9.06 -7.52
CA PRO A 26 -1.57 -9.26 -6.58
C PRO A 26 -2.90 -8.83 -7.22
N SER A 27 -3.99 -9.42 -6.77
CA SER A 27 -5.31 -9.13 -7.33
C SER A 27 -5.71 -7.67 -7.20
N TRP A 28 -5.16 -6.96 -6.22
CA TRP A 28 -5.48 -5.55 -5.99
C TRP A 28 -4.64 -4.59 -6.82
N CYS A 29 -3.62 -5.07 -7.53
CA CYS A 29 -2.76 -4.22 -8.35
C CYS A 29 -3.50 -3.77 -9.60
N VAL A 30 -3.47 -2.46 -9.87
CA VAL A 30 -4.15 -1.88 -11.04
C VAL A 30 -3.18 -1.24 -12.01
N ARG A 31 -1.87 -1.37 -11.78
CA ARG A 31 -0.88 -0.79 -12.67
C ARG A 31 -0.67 -1.64 -13.90
N ASP A 32 -0.38 -0.95 -15.00
CA ASP A 32 0.02 -1.61 -16.25
C ASP A 32 1.53 -1.70 -16.25
N HIS A 33 2.06 -2.92 -16.26
CA HIS A 33 3.50 -3.15 -16.22
C HIS A 33 4.09 -3.45 -17.59
N ALA A 34 3.31 -3.29 -18.65
CA ALA A 34 3.71 -3.77 -19.98
C ALA A 34 5.03 -3.18 -20.44
N ASP A 35 5.26 -1.89 -20.15
CA ASP A 35 6.44 -1.18 -20.61
C ASP A 35 7.48 -0.95 -19.52
N GLN A 36 7.33 -1.60 -18.38
CA GLN A 36 8.24 -1.41 -17.26
C GLN A 36 9.27 -2.51 -17.21
N ASP A 37 10.48 -2.14 -16.82
CA ASP A 37 11.51 -3.09 -16.47
C ASP A 37 11.00 -3.90 -15.26
N PRO A 38 11.21 -5.22 -15.22
CA PRO A 38 10.76 -6.01 -14.07
C PRO A 38 11.23 -5.49 -12.72
N ASP A 39 12.42 -4.89 -12.66
CA ASP A 39 12.93 -4.36 -11.40
C ASP A 39 12.20 -3.10 -10.94
N ASP A 40 11.47 -2.46 -11.85
CA ASP A 40 10.78 -1.20 -11.56
C ASP A 40 9.27 -1.36 -11.45
N GLN A 41 8.79 -2.59 -11.47
CA GLN A 41 7.35 -2.86 -11.48
C GLN A 41 6.77 -2.82 -10.08
N LEU A 42 6.51 -1.61 -9.60
CA LEU A 42 5.81 -1.42 -8.34
C LEU A 42 4.36 -1.86 -8.49
N HIS A 43 3.94 -2.77 -7.64
CA HIS A 43 2.53 -3.15 -7.57
C HIS A 43 1.79 -2.09 -6.76
N GLU A 44 0.72 -1.57 -7.34
CA GLU A 44 0.01 -0.46 -6.71
C GLU A 44 -1.48 -0.63 -6.91
N GLY A 45 -2.23 -0.52 -5.84
CA GLY A 45 -3.68 -0.58 -5.89
C GLY A 45 -4.28 0.76 -6.25
N ARG A 46 -5.61 0.78 -6.39
CA ARG A 46 -6.32 2.01 -6.63
C ARG A 46 -6.19 2.91 -5.42
N THR A 47 -5.84 4.17 -5.65
CA THR A 47 -5.82 5.16 -4.58
C THR A 47 -7.25 5.48 -4.18
N ARG A 48 -7.50 5.46 -2.89
CA ARG A 48 -8.79 5.85 -2.34
C ARG A 48 -8.64 7.21 -1.70
N LEU A 49 -9.62 8.06 -1.95
CA LEU A 49 -9.62 9.42 -1.42
C LEU A 49 -10.64 9.50 -0.31
N LEU A 50 -10.26 10.14 0.78
CA LEU A 50 -11.09 10.27 1.96
C LEU A 50 -11.10 11.71 2.42
N GLY A 51 -12.30 12.32 2.47
CA GLY A 51 -12.42 13.64 3.05
C GLY A 51 -12.24 13.57 4.55
N ALA A 52 -11.47 14.50 5.08
CA ALA A 52 -11.16 14.51 6.51
C ALA A 52 -11.05 15.94 6.99
N ILE A 53 -11.23 16.13 8.28
CA ILE A 53 -10.93 17.40 8.93
C ILE A 53 -9.66 17.19 9.73
N THR A 54 -8.63 17.97 9.41
CA THR A 54 -7.35 17.89 10.11
C THR A 54 -7.16 19.11 10.98
N LEU A 55 -6.37 18.94 12.01
CA LEU A 55 -6.05 20.03 12.91
C LEU A 55 -4.64 20.51 12.58
N GLU A 56 -4.54 21.77 12.16
CA GLU A 56 -3.26 22.40 11.88
C GLU A 56 -2.90 23.32 13.01
N ARG A 57 -1.62 23.36 13.35
CA ARG A 57 -1.10 24.22 14.39
C ARG A 57 -0.08 25.17 13.78
N SER A 58 -0.16 26.43 14.14
CA SER A 58 0.78 27.44 13.68
C SER A 58 1.16 28.35 14.84
N PRO A 59 2.31 29.06 14.74
CA PRO A 59 2.67 30.01 15.77
C PRO A 59 1.65 31.15 15.86
N GLY A 60 1.30 31.51 17.06
CA GLY A 60 0.46 32.67 17.31
C GLY A 60 1.26 33.95 17.38
N GLU A 61 0.58 35.08 17.62
CA GLU A 61 1.24 36.38 17.71
C GLU A 61 2.03 36.50 18.98
N ALA A 62 1.52 35.99 20.10
CA ALA A 62 2.22 36.05 21.36
C ALA A 62 3.36 35.02 21.37
N PRO A 63 4.47 35.32 22.08
CA PRO A 63 5.56 34.34 22.19
C PRO A 63 5.07 33.03 22.78
N ASN A 64 5.50 31.94 22.19
CA ASN A 64 5.18 30.58 22.63
C ASN A 64 3.70 30.24 22.56
N SER A 65 2.90 31.03 21.84
CA SER A 65 1.49 30.69 21.64
C SER A 65 1.34 29.88 20.37
N ILE A 66 0.29 29.07 20.35
CA ILE A 66 -0.02 28.20 19.21
C ILE A 66 -1.48 28.42 18.85
N VAL A 67 -1.73 28.68 17.58
CA VAL A 67 -3.08 28.78 17.04
C VAL A 67 -3.42 27.48 16.35
N ARG A 68 -4.63 26.99 16.57
CA ARG A 68 -5.11 25.74 15.99
C ARG A 68 -6.25 26.05 15.04
N HIS A 69 -6.22 25.38 13.89
CA HIS A 69 -7.25 25.53 12.85
C HIS A 69 -7.71 24.16 12.40
N ALA A 70 -9.00 24.00 12.27
CA ALA A 70 -9.57 22.84 11.62
C ALA A 70 -9.62 23.10 10.12
N VAL A 71 -9.09 22.19 9.32
CA VAL A 71 -8.93 22.38 7.89
C VAL A 71 -9.51 21.18 7.17
N ALA A 72 -10.35 21.43 6.17
CA ALA A 72 -10.83 20.35 5.31
C ALA A 72 -9.69 19.86 4.44
N THR A 73 -9.46 18.56 4.45
CA THR A 73 -8.31 17.94 3.79
C THR A 73 -8.78 16.68 3.08
N GLU A 74 -8.09 16.33 2.03
CA GLU A 74 -8.33 15.06 1.37
C GLU A 74 -7.15 14.15 1.60
N LEU A 75 -7.41 12.98 2.15
CA LEU A 75 -6.38 11.98 2.39
C LEU A 75 -6.41 10.97 1.25
N ALA A 76 -5.22 10.59 0.80
CA ALA A 76 -5.06 9.54 -0.17
C ALA A 76 -4.57 8.29 0.55
N ILE A 77 -5.15 7.15 0.21
CA ILE A 77 -4.77 5.87 0.78
C ILE A 77 -4.46 4.94 -0.38
N THR A 78 -3.24 4.43 -0.42
CA THR A 78 -2.78 3.60 -1.52
C THR A 78 -2.02 2.40 -0.98
N ARG A 79 -2.41 1.22 -1.45
CA ARG A 79 -1.74 -0.04 -1.14
C ARG A 79 -0.70 -0.30 -2.21
N TYR A 80 0.51 -0.70 -1.82
CA TYR A 80 1.56 -0.95 -2.79
C TYR A 80 2.53 -2.01 -2.28
N GLN A 81 3.34 -2.54 -3.22
CA GLN A 81 4.34 -3.56 -2.90
C GLN A 81 5.47 -3.44 -3.92
N TYR A 82 6.70 -3.42 -3.42
CA TYR A 82 7.86 -3.44 -4.30
C TYR A 82 8.03 -4.82 -4.91
N PRO A 83 8.55 -4.93 -6.14
CA PRO A 83 8.63 -6.23 -6.82
C PRO A 83 9.53 -7.24 -6.12
N ASP A 84 10.55 -6.77 -5.39
CA ASP A 84 11.50 -7.64 -4.71
C ASP A 84 11.22 -7.79 -3.23
N ASP A 85 10.11 -7.27 -2.75
CA ASP A 85 9.77 -7.25 -1.33
C ASP A 85 8.51 -8.07 -1.11
N PRO A 86 8.53 -9.06 -0.23
CA PRO A 86 7.31 -9.82 0.07
C PRO A 86 6.30 -9.02 0.88
N ASP A 87 6.70 -7.89 1.46
CA ASP A 87 5.84 -7.12 2.34
C ASP A 87 5.00 -6.13 1.55
N GLU A 88 3.77 -5.95 2.00
CA GLU A 88 2.87 -4.95 1.46
C GLU A 88 2.87 -3.73 2.35
N TRP A 89 2.69 -2.57 1.71
CA TRP A 89 2.70 -1.29 2.40
C TRP A 89 1.44 -0.51 2.04
N THR A 90 1.08 0.40 2.92
CA THR A 90 -0.04 1.31 2.69
C THR A 90 0.43 2.72 2.98
N TYR A 91 0.25 3.59 1.99
CA TYR A 91 0.46 5.03 2.18
C TYR A 91 -0.84 5.66 2.63
N ILE A 92 -0.76 6.53 3.63
CA ILE A 92 -1.88 7.34 4.10
C ILE A 92 -1.35 8.76 4.26
N GLY A 93 -1.91 9.70 3.50
CA GLY A 93 -1.41 11.07 3.60
C GLY A 93 -2.15 12.03 2.71
N ASP A 94 -1.77 13.30 2.81
CA ASP A 94 -2.38 14.39 2.05
C ASP A 94 -1.51 14.90 0.92
N GLY A 95 -0.42 14.20 0.61
CA GLY A 95 0.53 14.61 -0.42
C GLY A 95 1.67 15.45 0.12
N ARG A 96 1.52 16.07 1.28
CA ARG A 96 2.57 16.85 1.93
C ARG A 96 3.12 16.11 3.15
N HIS A 97 2.24 15.45 3.87
CA HIS A 97 2.57 14.66 5.04
C HIS A 97 1.90 13.31 4.90
N GLY A 98 2.61 12.27 5.25
CA GLY A 98 2.03 10.94 5.14
C GLY A 98 2.86 9.92 5.87
N LEU A 99 2.27 8.73 5.96
CA LEU A 99 2.90 7.57 6.59
C LEU A 99 2.84 6.41 5.62
N ASP A 100 3.90 5.62 5.62
CA ASP A 100 3.92 4.34 4.93
C ASP A 100 3.94 3.26 5.99
N LEU A 101 2.89 2.48 6.05
CA LEU A 101 2.70 1.48 7.10
C LEU A 101 2.71 0.09 6.51
N SER A 102 3.30 -0.86 7.24
CA SER A 102 3.17 -2.27 6.88
C SER A 102 1.70 -2.68 7.02
N ILE A 103 1.33 -3.78 6.33
CA ILE A 103 -0.06 -4.24 6.41
C ILE A 103 -0.43 -4.64 7.84
N GLU A 104 0.52 -5.21 8.59
CA GLU A 104 0.25 -5.56 9.99
C GLU A 104 0.00 -4.32 10.83
N SER A 105 0.73 -3.24 10.55
CA SER A 105 0.53 -1.97 11.26
C SER A 105 -0.79 -1.35 10.91
N VAL A 106 -1.22 -1.46 9.65
CA VAL A 106 -2.55 -0.99 9.25
C VAL A 106 -3.63 -1.74 10.01
N CYS A 107 -3.49 -3.07 10.11
CA CYS A 107 -4.47 -3.88 10.85
C CYS A 107 -4.53 -3.48 12.32
N ARG A 108 -3.38 -3.23 12.94
CA ARG A 108 -3.34 -2.76 14.33
C ARG A 108 -3.98 -1.40 14.47
N LEU A 109 -3.71 -0.50 13.53
CA LEU A 109 -4.29 0.83 13.57
C LEU A 109 -5.80 0.78 13.48
N VAL A 110 -6.32 -0.03 12.56
CA VAL A 110 -7.77 -0.21 12.40
C VAL A 110 -8.37 -0.73 13.70
N TRP A 111 -7.73 -1.73 14.30
CA TRP A 111 -8.22 -2.33 15.54
C TRP A 111 -8.25 -1.31 16.68
N VAL A 112 -7.15 -0.57 16.85
CA VAL A 112 -7.05 0.44 17.92
C VAL A 112 -8.06 1.54 17.72
N LEU A 113 -8.16 2.07 16.48
CA LEU A 113 -9.10 3.13 16.17
C LEU A 113 -10.54 2.68 16.40
N GLY A 114 -10.85 1.45 15.99
CA GLY A 114 -12.18 0.91 16.20
C GLY A 114 -12.54 0.82 17.67
N ARG A 115 -11.59 0.41 18.51
CA ARG A 115 -11.82 0.33 19.94
C ARG A 115 -11.99 1.70 20.57
N MET A 116 -11.14 2.67 20.15
CA MET A 116 -11.23 4.01 20.70
C MET A 116 -12.57 4.66 20.37
N VAL A 117 -13.01 4.56 19.13
CA VAL A 117 -14.29 5.14 18.71
C VAL A 117 -15.45 4.39 19.36
N GLY A 118 -15.37 3.05 19.43
CA GLY A 118 -16.43 2.25 20.03
C GLY A 118 -16.59 2.43 21.51
N GLN A 119 -15.58 2.93 22.20
CA GLN A 119 -15.67 3.17 23.64
C GLN A 119 -16.25 4.54 23.97
N GLY A 120 -16.48 5.31 22.93
CA GLY A 120 -17.17 6.55 22.98
C GLY A 120 -16.73 7.59 23.85
#